data_e9ee0f93bac12bef2b494145196b2791
#
_entry.id   e9ee0f93bac12bef2b494145196b2791
#
_cell.length_a   1.000
_cell.length_b   1.000
_cell.length_c   1.000
_cell.angle_alpha   90.00
_cell.angle_beta   90.00
_cell.angle_gamma   90.00
#
_symmetry.space_group_name_H-M   'P 1'
#
loop_
_entity.id
_entity.type
_entity.pdbx_description
1 polymer ?
#
loop_
_entity_poly.entity_id
_entity_poly.type
_entity_poly.pdbx_seq_one_letter_code
_entity_poly.pdbx_strand_id
1 'polypeptide(L)'
;MNKLLIILMLLITISKISYASEDVLSDANLYTVKFRTSIDKPFREDKTAGLRKGSGFLVDKEKGLILTNAHVTGRSKSKVRVAFKNYGFHPVKQIYVDPRVDIAIVQIDPKLIPKEAKAAKLKCVGQVPSGTSVAAFGHPKDLSFSASRGIVSKYRFFLGKDVIQTDTAINSGNSGGPLIEMDTGLVVGINKSSYKKSTGLSFAVPAKKACIIIDLFNEDKNPSPINLPIRFAEDREAEDYLKVSSFYYKGENIEIGSSLIAVNDIKIKTPSELDFLLRGKTGEAKLTFKKNLTTKNYYVTIKPEEKILDRKYLYLSGAIISRDSRAMYDEKEKPFLIHSVVDGTEAELAGLWQHCWVKSVNGVEPKSLIEIKKLTEGKKSLGIMTRCYASRNDIITEDFFVKLNVKSEEISYH
;
A
#
# COMPACT_ATOMS: atom_id res chain seq x y z
N MET A 1 31.87 -35.77 -39.14
CA MET A 1 31.43 -34.35 -39.30
C MET A 1 30.35 -33.90 -38.34
N ASN A 2 29.63 -34.81 -37.65
CA ASN A 2 28.41 -34.39 -36.89
C ASN A 2 28.61 -34.02 -35.40
N LYS A 3 29.66 -34.53 -34.71
CA LYS A 3 29.86 -34.21 -33.28
C LYS A 3 30.42 -32.81 -33.04
N LEU A 4 31.28 -32.30 -33.91
CA LEU A 4 31.87 -30.96 -33.79
C LEU A 4 30.84 -29.86 -34.07
N LEU A 5 29.91 -30.11 -35.02
CA LEU A 5 28.83 -29.19 -35.37
C LEU A 5 27.79 -29.05 -34.22
N ILE A 6 27.46 -30.16 -33.51
CA ILE A 6 26.56 -30.20 -32.39
C ILE A 6 27.16 -29.46 -31.19
N ILE A 7 28.47 -29.64 -30.92
CA ILE A 7 29.16 -28.91 -29.83
C ILE A 7 29.23 -27.41 -30.13
N LEU A 8 29.45 -27.01 -31.37
CA LEU A 8 29.49 -25.63 -31.81
C LEU A 8 28.11 -24.97 -31.71
N MET A 9 27.04 -25.69 -32.10
CA MET A 9 25.66 -25.21 -31.90
C MET A 9 25.26 -25.08 -30.42
N LEU A 10 25.69 -26.04 -29.57
CA LEU A 10 25.45 -25.93 -28.11
C LEU A 10 26.18 -24.73 -27.47
N LEU A 11 27.44 -24.49 -27.88
CA LEU A 11 28.22 -23.35 -27.43
C LEU A 11 27.61 -22.00 -27.86
N ILE A 12 27.06 -21.93 -29.07
CA ILE A 12 26.38 -20.70 -29.58
C ILE A 12 25.06 -20.45 -28.86
N THR A 13 24.30 -21.49 -28.48
CA THR A 13 23.06 -21.35 -27.74
C THR A 13 23.31 -20.94 -26.29
N ILE A 14 24.32 -21.48 -25.62
CA ILE A 14 24.73 -21.11 -24.27
C ILE A 14 25.20 -19.65 -24.22
N SER A 15 26.01 -19.20 -25.21
CA SER A 15 26.46 -17.82 -25.29
C SER A 15 25.32 -16.82 -25.53
N LYS A 16 24.31 -17.16 -26.35
CA LYS A 16 23.11 -16.30 -26.55
C LYS A 16 22.26 -16.18 -25.32
N ILE A 17 22.07 -17.24 -24.53
CA ILE A 17 21.29 -17.20 -23.27
C ILE A 17 22.01 -16.36 -22.22
N SER A 18 23.36 -16.47 -22.11
CA SER A 18 24.13 -15.62 -21.17
C SER A 18 24.08 -14.14 -21.56
N TYR A 19 24.20 -13.83 -22.85
CA TYR A 19 24.16 -12.45 -23.34
C TYR A 19 22.79 -11.79 -23.13
N ALA A 20 21.69 -12.51 -23.43
CA ALA A 20 20.34 -12.00 -23.21
C ALA A 20 20.05 -11.68 -21.74
N SER A 21 20.62 -12.41 -20.79
CA SER A 21 20.41 -12.19 -19.36
C SER A 21 21.20 -11.00 -18.79
N GLU A 22 22.34 -10.65 -19.36
CA GLU A 22 23.10 -9.46 -19.02
C GLU A 22 22.41 -8.20 -19.54
N ASP A 23 21.81 -8.26 -20.73
CA ASP A 23 21.04 -7.15 -21.30
C ASP A 23 19.82 -6.78 -20.44
N VAL A 24 19.07 -7.78 -19.92
CA VAL A 24 17.91 -7.53 -19.06
C VAL A 24 18.30 -6.79 -17.78
N LEU A 25 19.39 -7.18 -17.11
CA LEU A 25 19.84 -6.51 -15.88
C LEU A 25 20.51 -5.16 -16.18
N SER A 26 21.16 -5.03 -17.34
CA SER A 26 21.68 -3.74 -17.82
C SER A 26 20.54 -2.74 -18.05
N ASP A 27 19.48 -3.17 -18.71
CA ASP A 27 18.27 -2.35 -18.91
C ASP A 27 17.61 -1.96 -17.58
N ALA A 28 17.61 -2.86 -16.58
CA ALA A 28 17.07 -2.55 -15.25
C ALA A 28 17.73 -1.33 -14.58
N ASN A 29 19.00 -1.06 -14.85
CA ASN A 29 19.69 0.13 -14.38
C ASN A 29 19.10 1.43 -14.96
N LEU A 30 18.50 1.38 -16.15
CA LEU A 30 18.01 2.57 -16.85
C LEU A 30 16.65 3.04 -16.35
N TYR A 31 15.90 2.18 -15.64
CA TYR A 31 14.60 2.55 -15.10
C TYR A 31 14.52 2.46 -13.57
N THR A 32 15.44 1.79 -12.89
CA THR A 32 15.40 1.66 -11.43
C THR A 32 15.96 2.90 -10.75
N VAL A 33 15.32 3.30 -9.65
CA VAL A 33 15.71 4.48 -8.87
C VAL A 33 15.82 4.16 -7.38
N LYS A 34 16.68 4.91 -6.68
CA LYS A 34 16.78 4.94 -5.23
C LYS A 34 15.71 5.84 -4.65
N PHE A 35 15.18 5.47 -3.48
CA PHE A 35 14.27 6.30 -2.69
C PHE A 35 14.88 6.72 -1.37
N ARG A 36 14.64 7.99 -1.00
CA ARG A 36 14.79 8.52 0.36
C ARG A 36 13.51 9.26 0.72
N THR A 37 12.90 8.86 1.82
CA THR A 37 11.64 9.41 2.30
C THR A 37 11.81 9.89 3.74
N SER A 38 11.35 11.11 4.04
CA SER A 38 11.18 11.62 5.41
C SER A 38 9.70 11.71 5.71
N ILE A 39 9.27 11.03 6.76
CA ILE A 39 7.91 11.05 7.29
C ILE A 39 7.93 11.84 8.58
N ASP A 40 7.44 13.07 8.53
CA ASP A 40 7.45 13.97 9.69
C ASP A 40 6.16 13.83 10.51
N LYS A 41 5.02 13.55 9.84
CA LYS A 41 3.68 13.45 10.43
C LYS A 41 3.03 12.13 10.01
N PRO A 42 3.35 11.00 10.68
CA PRO A 42 2.87 9.69 10.28
C PRO A 42 1.39 9.50 10.61
N PHE A 43 0.61 8.99 9.65
CA PHE A 43 -0.67 8.39 9.95
C PHE A 43 -0.49 7.01 10.60
N ARG A 44 -1.57 6.47 11.16
CA ARG A 44 -1.57 5.15 11.79
C ARG A 44 -0.97 4.06 10.90
N GLU A 45 -1.19 4.17 9.60
CA GLU A 45 -0.70 3.24 8.59
C GLU A 45 0.84 3.24 8.47
N ASP A 46 1.50 4.32 8.86
CA ASP A 46 2.97 4.45 8.86
C ASP A 46 3.64 3.96 10.14
N LYS A 47 2.91 3.91 11.24
CA LYS A 47 3.35 3.56 12.60
C LYS A 47 4.25 4.62 13.26
N THR A 48 5.36 5.02 12.62
CA THR A 48 6.37 5.93 13.19
C THR A 48 6.82 6.99 12.19
N ALA A 49 7.22 8.14 12.68
CA ALA A 49 8.00 9.13 11.94
C ALA A 49 9.41 8.59 11.64
N GLY A 50 10.13 9.26 10.73
CA GLY A 50 11.53 8.97 10.48
C GLY A 50 11.89 8.84 9.00
N LEU A 51 13.16 8.45 8.78
CA LEU A 51 13.73 8.29 7.45
C LEU A 51 13.55 6.84 6.96
N ARG A 52 13.16 6.70 5.70
CA ARG A 52 13.04 5.42 5.01
C ARG A 52 13.86 5.42 3.73
N LYS A 53 14.35 4.24 3.37
CA LYS A 53 15.07 3.99 2.14
C LYS A 53 14.41 2.83 1.40
N GLY A 54 14.50 2.85 0.07
CA GLY A 54 13.97 1.79 -0.78
C GLY A 54 14.33 2.00 -2.23
N SER A 55 13.65 1.30 -3.08
CA SER A 55 13.78 1.34 -4.52
C SER A 55 12.44 1.66 -5.18
N GLY A 56 12.49 1.97 -6.46
CA GLY A 56 11.37 2.10 -7.35
C GLY A 56 11.82 2.01 -8.78
N PHE A 57 10.91 2.17 -9.71
CA PHE A 57 11.24 2.15 -11.13
C PHE A 57 10.29 3.00 -11.96
N LEU A 58 10.86 3.63 -13.00
CA LEU A 58 10.14 4.48 -13.95
C LEU A 58 9.21 3.62 -14.81
N VAL A 59 7.94 4.00 -14.92
CA VAL A 59 6.92 3.28 -15.72
C VAL A 59 6.34 4.14 -16.83
N ASP A 60 6.47 5.46 -16.72
CA ASP A 60 6.09 6.41 -17.77
C ASP A 60 7.09 7.57 -17.76
N LYS A 61 7.87 7.67 -18.83
CA LYS A 61 8.91 8.69 -18.95
C LYS A 61 8.33 10.07 -19.29
N GLU A 62 7.27 10.12 -20.06
CA GLU A 62 6.66 11.37 -20.52
C GLU A 62 5.93 12.07 -19.37
N LYS A 63 5.21 11.28 -18.54
CA LYS A 63 4.53 11.78 -17.34
C LYS A 63 5.42 11.80 -16.10
N GLY A 64 6.60 11.20 -16.14
CA GLY A 64 7.52 11.07 -15.02
C GLY A 64 7.01 10.16 -13.90
N LEU A 65 6.24 9.11 -14.23
CA LEU A 65 5.65 8.22 -13.22
C LEU A 65 6.61 7.13 -12.78
N ILE A 66 6.81 7.04 -11.48
CA ILE A 66 7.66 6.05 -10.82
C ILE A 66 6.82 5.22 -9.86
N LEU A 67 6.88 3.89 -10.02
CA LEU A 67 6.27 2.91 -9.11
C LEU A 67 7.20 2.53 -7.98
N THR A 68 6.60 2.29 -6.81
CA THR A 68 7.26 1.74 -5.63
C THR A 68 6.23 1.15 -4.66
N ASN A 69 6.65 0.72 -3.46
CA ASN A 69 5.72 0.34 -2.41
C ASN A 69 5.22 1.55 -1.58
N ALA A 70 4.00 1.45 -1.06
CA ALA A 70 3.44 2.45 -0.15
C ALA A 70 4.27 2.62 1.13
N HIS A 71 4.85 1.53 1.66
CA HIS A 71 5.70 1.62 2.84
C HIS A 71 7.07 2.29 2.58
N VAL A 72 7.49 2.42 1.31
CA VAL A 72 8.72 3.13 0.92
C VAL A 72 8.48 4.64 0.86
N THR A 73 7.37 5.09 0.26
CA THR A 73 7.03 6.52 0.19
C THR A 73 6.45 7.08 1.48
N GLY A 74 6.06 6.20 2.42
CA GLY A 74 5.12 6.53 3.48
C GLY A 74 3.67 6.46 2.99
N ARG A 75 2.77 6.22 3.94
CA ARG A 75 1.31 6.14 3.77
C ARG A 75 0.61 7.43 4.20
N SER A 76 1.38 8.45 4.48
CA SER A 76 0.99 9.83 4.78
C SER A 76 1.72 10.77 3.83
N LYS A 77 1.36 12.06 3.84
CA LYS A 77 2.12 13.09 3.10
C LYS A 77 3.55 13.12 3.61
N SER A 78 4.52 12.91 2.73
CA SER A 78 5.93 12.73 3.07
C SER A 78 6.82 13.48 2.09
N LYS A 79 8.04 13.82 2.53
CA LYS A 79 9.08 14.40 1.66
C LYS A 79 9.81 13.25 0.98
N VAL A 80 9.56 13.04 -0.29
CA VAL A 80 10.14 11.94 -1.07
C VAL A 80 11.15 12.49 -2.07
N ARG A 81 12.30 11.83 -2.18
CA ARG A 81 13.36 12.12 -3.16
C ARG A 81 13.79 10.83 -3.84
N VAL A 82 14.09 10.92 -5.13
CA VAL A 82 14.59 9.80 -5.93
C VAL A 82 15.89 10.13 -6.62
N ALA A 83 16.70 9.11 -6.88
CA ALA A 83 17.92 9.24 -7.67
C ALA A 83 18.02 8.09 -8.68
N PHE A 84 18.23 8.43 -9.96
CA PHE A 84 18.66 7.47 -10.99
C PHE A 84 20.13 7.10 -10.78
N LYS A 85 20.58 6.03 -11.46
CA LYS A 85 21.98 5.59 -11.42
C LYS A 85 22.88 6.72 -11.89
N ASN A 86 23.94 7.02 -11.12
CA ASN A 86 24.91 8.08 -11.36
C ASN A 86 24.36 9.52 -11.30
N TYR A 87 23.13 9.71 -10.81
CA TYR A 87 22.50 11.02 -10.64
C TYR A 87 22.22 11.34 -9.17
N GLY A 88 22.06 12.63 -8.88
CA GLY A 88 21.70 13.14 -7.56
C GLY A 88 20.24 12.87 -7.19
N PHE A 89 19.89 13.11 -5.92
CA PHE A 89 18.52 13.01 -5.44
C PHE A 89 17.68 14.22 -5.81
N HIS A 90 16.57 14.01 -6.54
CA HIS A 90 15.59 15.03 -6.88
C HIS A 90 14.31 14.84 -6.07
N PRO A 91 13.62 15.92 -5.65
CA PRO A 91 12.32 15.83 -5.01
C PRO A 91 11.27 15.30 -5.99
N VAL A 92 10.32 14.53 -5.49
CA VAL A 92 9.19 14.01 -6.26
C VAL A 92 7.89 14.21 -5.50
N LYS A 93 6.77 14.29 -6.23
CA LYS A 93 5.44 14.42 -5.67
C LYS A 93 4.83 13.03 -5.49
N GLN A 94 4.33 12.71 -4.29
CA GLN A 94 3.43 11.58 -4.13
C GLN A 94 2.10 11.91 -4.82
N ILE A 95 1.67 11.07 -5.77
CA ILE A 95 0.40 11.29 -6.49
C ILE A 95 -0.65 10.23 -6.11
N TYR A 96 -0.20 9.05 -5.70
CA TYR A 96 -1.07 8.00 -5.22
C TYR A 96 -0.37 7.07 -4.23
N VAL A 97 -1.09 6.67 -3.21
CA VAL A 97 -0.64 5.69 -2.21
C VAL A 97 -1.79 4.76 -1.87
N ASP A 98 -1.57 3.45 -2.04
CA ASP A 98 -2.50 2.40 -1.66
C ASP A 98 -1.91 1.52 -0.56
N PRO A 99 -2.31 1.72 0.71
CA PRO A 99 -1.82 0.92 1.83
C PRO A 99 -2.29 -0.55 1.78
N ARG A 100 -3.44 -0.83 1.13
CA ARG A 100 -4.02 -2.18 1.10
C ARG A 100 -3.18 -3.12 0.23
N VAL A 101 -2.84 -2.69 -0.99
CA VAL A 101 -2.01 -3.48 -1.91
C VAL A 101 -0.52 -3.17 -1.81
N ASP A 102 -0.15 -2.14 -1.02
CA ASP A 102 1.23 -1.69 -0.80
C ASP A 102 1.90 -1.18 -2.09
N ILE A 103 1.16 -0.36 -2.85
CA ILE A 103 1.64 0.31 -4.06
C ILE A 103 1.61 1.82 -3.85
N ALA A 104 2.63 2.52 -4.36
CA ALA A 104 2.62 3.97 -4.48
C ALA A 104 3.13 4.41 -5.85
N ILE A 105 2.61 5.54 -6.31
CA ILE A 105 3.07 6.23 -7.51
C ILE A 105 3.55 7.61 -7.10
N VAL A 106 4.76 7.95 -7.50
CA VAL A 106 5.31 9.29 -7.38
C VAL A 106 5.61 9.86 -8.74
N GLN A 107 5.66 11.19 -8.84
CA GLN A 107 5.93 11.90 -10.07
C GLN A 107 7.18 12.76 -9.93
N ILE A 108 8.14 12.55 -10.81
CA ILE A 108 9.30 13.41 -11.03
C ILE A 108 9.01 14.38 -12.18
N ASP A 109 9.57 15.59 -12.14
CA ASP A 109 9.56 16.46 -13.32
C ASP A 109 10.28 15.71 -14.47
N PRO A 110 9.62 15.50 -15.63
CA PRO A 110 10.23 14.83 -16.78
C PRO A 110 11.56 15.40 -17.24
N LYS A 111 11.77 16.70 -17.03
CA LYS A 111 13.04 17.40 -17.36
C LYS A 111 14.23 16.91 -16.52
N LEU A 112 13.97 16.31 -15.35
CA LEU A 112 14.99 15.78 -14.45
C LEU A 112 15.29 14.29 -14.70
N ILE A 113 14.60 13.67 -15.66
CA ILE A 113 14.84 12.27 -16.03
C ILE A 113 16.03 12.22 -16.98
N PRO A 114 17.04 11.36 -16.71
CA PRO A 114 18.16 11.18 -17.62
C PRO A 114 17.73 10.81 -19.04
N LYS A 115 18.46 11.32 -20.04
CA LYS A 115 18.11 11.07 -21.44
C LYS A 115 18.11 9.57 -21.79
N GLU A 116 19.07 8.82 -21.25
CA GLU A 116 19.21 7.37 -21.42
C GLU A 116 18.18 6.55 -20.63
N ALA A 117 17.48 7.14 -19.64
CA ALA A 117 16.49 6.41 -18.86
C ALA A 117 15.36 5.89 -19.74
N LYS A 118 14.92 4.67 -19.47
CA LYS A 118 13.81 3.98 -20.13
C LYS A 118 12.66 3.77 -19.15
N ALA A 119 11.44 3.60 -19.65
CA ALA A 119 10.33 3.11 -18.83
C ALA A 119 10.35 1.57 -18.76
N ALA A 120 10.14 1.00 -17.60
CA ALA A 120 9.98 -0.43 -17.42
C ALA A 120 8.68 -0.92 -18.07
N LYS A 121 8.72 -2.09 -18.70
CA LYS A 121 7.54 -2.76 -19.26
C LYS A 121 6.96 -3.70 -18.20
N LEU A 122 5.67 -3.57 -17.92
CA LEU A 122 4.96 -4.37 -16.90
C LEU A 122 4.28 -5.58 -17.54
N LYS A 123 4.26 -6.72 -16.82
CA LYS A 123 3.42 -7.87 -17.17
C LYS A 123 2.03 -7.68 -16.58
N CYS A 124 1.12 -7.10 -17.37
CA CYS A 124 -0.22 -6.72 -16.93
C CYS A 124 -1.23 -7.86 -16.97
N VAL A 125 -1.00 -8.91 -17.77
CA VAL A 125 -1.93 -10.03 -17.97
C VAL A 125 -1.31 -11.36 -17.55
N GLY A 126 -2.17 -12.29 -17.17
CA GLY A 126 -1.77 -13.64 -16.76
C GLY A 126 -1.17 -13.69 -15.34
N GLN A 127 -0.85 -14.90 -14.94
CA GLN A 127 -0.06 -15.20 -13.75
C GLN A 127 1.34 -15.64 -14.20
N VAL A 128 2.32 -15.41 -13.32
CA VAL A 128 3.69 -15.90 -13.56
C VAL A 128 3.76 -17.33 -13.05
N PRO A 129 4.08 -18.32 -13.89
CA PRO A 129 4.19 -19.72 -13.49
C PRO A 129 5.26 -19.93 -12.41
N SER A 130 5.06 -20.95 -11.56
CA SER A 130 6.12 -21.42 -10.67
C SER A 130 7.29 -21.98 -11.52
N GLY A 131 8.52 -21.73 -11.05
CA GLY A 131 9.74 -22.09 -11.79
C GLY A 131 10.22 -21.00 -12.76
N THR A 132 9.43 -19.96 -13.05
CA THR A 132 9.89 -18.84 -13.88
C THR A 132 11.12 -18.19 -13.28
N SER A 133 12.19 -18.04 -14.09
CA SER A 133 13.43 -17.37 -13.69
C SER A 133 13.18 -15.87 -13.51
N VAL A 134 13.54 -15.32 -12.35
CA VAL A 134 13.35 -13.91 -12.01
C VAL A 134 14.56 -13.31 -11.34
N ALA A 135 14.68 -11.98 -11.40
CA ALA A 135 15.66 -11.22 -10.63
C ALA A 135 14.96 -10.11 -9.84
N ALA A 136 15.23 -10.03 -8.54
CA ALA A 136 14.90 -8.87 -7.72
C ALA A 136 16.02 -7.83 -7.89
N PHE A 137 15.66 -6.61 -8.34
CA PHE A 137 16.60 -5.54 -8.58
C PHE A 137 16.34 -4.35 -7.66
N GLY A 138 17.41 -3.66 -7.18
CA GLY A 138 17.25 -2.53 -6.28
C GLY A 138 18.54 -2.12 -5.56
N HIS A 139 18.39 -1.58 -4.33
CA HIS A 139 19.47 -0.97 -3.55
C HIS A 139 19.57 -1.56 -2.14
N PRO A 140 19.87 -2.87 -1.98
CA PRO A 140 19.96 -3.50 -0.67
C PRO A 140 21.09 -2.87 0.16
N LYS A 141 20.82 -2.53 1.42
CA LYS A 141 21.81 -2.02 2.38
C LYS A 141 22.69 -0.86 1.83
N ASP A 142 22.13 0.04 1.05
CA ASP A 142 22.85 1.11 0.32
C ASP A 142 23.81 0.63 -0.78
N LEU A 143 23.95 -0.66 -1.04
CA LEU A 143 24.64 -1.18 -2.22
C LEU A 143 23.81 -0.78 -3.46
N SER A 144 24.44 -0.03 -4.34
CA SER A 144 23.73 0.56 -5.47
C SER A 144 23.51 -0.44 -6.58
N PHE A 145 22.27 -0.53 -7.10
CA PHE A 145 21.93 -1.20 -8.34
C PHE A 145 22.42 -2.66 -8.40
N SER A 146 21.95 -3.45 -7.44
CA SER A 146 22.27 -4.88 -7.38
C SER A 146 21.07 -5.76 -7.71
N ALA A 147 21.35 -6.92 -8.30
CA ALA A 147 20.39 -7.95 -8.63
C ALA A 147 20.58 -9.19 -7.75
N SER A 148 19.47 -9.84 -7.42
CA SER A 148 19.44 -11.16 -6.82
C SER A 148 18.57 -12.08 -7.68
N ARG A 149 19.15 -13.14 -8.26
CA ARG A 149 18.43 -14.11 -9.10
C ARG A 149 17.77 -15.21 -8.28
N GLY A 150 16.71 -15.78 -8.80
CA GLY A 150 15.97 -16.90 -8.26
C GLY A 150 14.81 -17.27 -9.19
N ILE A 151 13.80 -17.92 -8.62
CA ILE A 151 12.60 -18.33 -9.34
C ILE A 151 11.33 -17.86 -8.63
N VAL A 152 10.23 -17.82 -9.35
CA VAL A 152 8.90 -17.76 -8.76
C VAL A 152 8.61 -19.10 -8.11
N SER A 153 8.48 -19.12 -6.78
CA SER A 153 8.12 -20.33 -6.03
C SER A 153 6.62 -20.63 -6.17
N LYS A 154 5.77 -19.61 -6.01
CA LYS A 154 4.31 -19.74 -6.09
C LYS A 154 3.63 -18.39 -6.26
N TYR A 155 2.53 -18.35 -7.01
CA TYR A 155 1.54 -17.29 -6.96
C TYR A 155 0.47 -17.69 -5.94
N ARG A 156 0.24 -16.90 -4.89
CA ARG A 156 -0.65 -17.32 -3.80
C ARG A 156 -1.37 -16.14 -3.15
N PHE A 157 -2.50 -16.45 -2.52
CA PHE A 157 -3.15 -15.57 -1.55
C PHE A 157 -2.50 -15.77 -0.19
N PHE A 158 -1.96 -14.70 0.40
CA PHE A 158 -1.25 -14.78 1.67
C PHE A 158 -1.47 -13.51 2.50
N LEU A 159 -1.88 -13.68 3.77
CA LEU A 159 -2.24 -12.56 4.66
C LEU A 159 -3.19 -11.56 4.00
N GLY A 160 -4.29 -12.07 3.41
CA GLY A 160 -5.31 -11.25 2.77
C GLY A 160 -4.92 -10.61 1.45
N LYS A 161 -3.80 -11.00 0.83
CA LYS A 161 -3.26 -10.37 -0.39
C LYS A 161 -2.73 -11.39 -1.38
N ASP A 162 -2.94 -11.14 -2.67
CA ASP A 162 -2.19 -11.87 -3.69
C ASP A 162 -0.75 -11.42 -3.71
N VAL A 163 0.14 -12.37 -3.70
CA VAL A 163 1.59 -12.15 -3.74
C VAL A 163 2.26 -13.16 -4.67
N ILE A 164 3.38 -12.74 -5.24
CA ILE A 164 4.35 -13.63 -5.85
C ILE A 164 5.33 -14.01 -4.75
N GLN A 165 5.39 -15.29 -4.42
CA GLN A 165 6.42 -15.86 -3.57
C GLN A 165 7.63 -16.22 -4.44
N THR A 166 8.83 -15.86 -4.01
CA THR A 166 10.09 -16.12 -4.71
C THR A 166 11.20 -16.45 -3.71
N ASP A 167 12.19 -17.17 -4.14
CA ASP A 167 13.41 -17.47 -3.39
C ASP A 167 14.51 -16.41 -3.60
N THR A 168 14.27 -15.40 -4.47
CA THR A 168 15.22 -14.28 -4.63
C THR A 168 15.49 -13.62 -3.29
N ALA A 169 16.74 -13.24 -3.03
CA ALA A 169 17.11 -12.53 -1.80
C ALA A 169 16.60 -11.08 -1.82
N ILE A 170 15.39 -10.84 -1.28
CA ILE A 170 14.84 -9.50 -1.09
C ILE A 170 15.21 -9.01 0.32
N ASN A 171 16.13 -8.04 0.38
CA ASN A 171 16.58 -7.41 1.62
C ASN A 171 16.04 -5.97 1.75
N SER A 172 16.22 -5.38 2.94
CA SER A 172 15.93 -3.97 3.16
C SER A 172 16.68 -3.10 2.14
N GLY A 173 15.93 -2.25 1.42
CA GLY A 173 16.42 -1.43 0.31
C GLY A 173 15.97 -1.94 -1.07
N ASN A 174 15.71 -3.25 -1.28
CA ASN A 174 15.12 -3.76 -2.52
C ASN A 174 13.61 -3.50 -2.60
N SER A 175 12.94 -3.23 -1.46
CA SER A 175 11.51 -2.94 -1.44
C SER A 175 11.16 -1.79 -2.37
N GLY A 176 10.12 -1.98 -3.18
CA GLY A 176 9.67 -1.04 -4.21
C GLY A 176 10.36 -1.19 -5.55
N GLY A 177 11.51 -1.87 -5.63
CA GLY A 177 12.20 -2.19 -6.87
C GLY A 177 11.48 -3.28 -7.69
N PRO A 178 11.86 -3.47 -8.96
CA PRO A 178 11.22 -4.44 -9.84
C PRO A 178 11.66 -5.87 -9.53
N LEU A 179 10.70 -6.82 -9.63
CA LEU A 179 10.94 -8.24 -9.85
C LEU A 179 10.80 -8.50 -11.34
N ILE A 180 11.88 -8.91 -11.99
CA ILE A 180 12.00 -8.97 -13.45
C ILE A 180 12.04 -10.42 -13.91
N GLU A 181 11.20 -10.79 -14.87
CA GLU A 181 11.25 -12.07 -15.57
C GLU A 181 12.46 -12.07 -16.52
N MET A 182 13.37 -13.01 -16.34
CA MET A 182 14.68 -12.99 -17.03
C MET A 182 14.60 -13.30 -18.51
N ASP A 183 13.60 -14.05 -18.96
CA ASP A 183 13.44 -14.45 -20.34
C ASP A 183 12.84 -13.33 -21.21
N THR A 184 12.02 -12.46 -20.63
CA THR A 184 11.26 -11.43 -21.35
C THR A 184 11.68 -10.00 -21.02
N GLY A 185 12.38 -9.79 -19.89
CA GLY A 185 12.69 -8.46 -19.35
C GLY A 185 11.47 -7.73 -18.77
N LEU A 186 10.30 -8.36 -18.72
CA LEU A 186 9.09 -7.75 -18.16
C LEU A 186 9.16 -7.72 -16.64
N VAL A 187 8.72 -6.63 -16.05
CA VAL A 187 8.51 -6.53 -14.60
C VAL A 187 7.23 -7.29 -14.25
N VAL A 188 7.39 -8.40 -13.52
CA VAL A 188 6.28 -9.27 -13.08
C VAL A 188 5.75 -8.89 -11.69
N GLY A 189 6.53 -8.13 -10.91
CA GLY A 189 6.14 -7.72 -9.57
C GLY A 189 6.96 -6.57 -9.02
N ILE A 190 6.52 -6.06 -7.86
CA ILE A 190 7.20 -5.03 -7.08
C ILE A 190 7.74 -5.71 -5.82
N ASN A 191 9.05 -5.73 -5.63
CA ASN A 191 9.70 -6.34 -4.47
C ASN A 191 9.15 -5.74 -3.18
N LYS A 192 8.74 -6.58 -2.22
CA LYS A 192 8.10 -6.08 -1.01
C LYS A 192 8.91 -6.35 0.26
N SER A 193 9.09 -7.60 0.62
CA SER A 193 9.76 -8.00 1.86
C SER A 193 10.13 -9.48 1.84
N SER A 194 11.07 -9.84 2.71
CA SER A 194 11.31 -11.22 3.11
C SER A 194 10.61 -11.53 4.45
N TYR A 195 10.32 -12.78 4.71
CA TYR A 195 9.85 -13.21 6.02
C TYR A 195 11.05 -13.25 6.98
N LYS A 196 11.06 -12.38 8.00
CA LYS A 196 12.22 -12.09 8.87
C LYS A 196 12.88 -13.31 9.54
N LYS A 197 12.22 -14.48 9.56
CA LYS A 197 12.69 -15.71 10.22
C LYS A 197 13.00 -16.85 9.24
N SER A 198 12.94 -16.63 7.92
CA SER A 198 13.13 -17.70 6.93
C SER A 198 14.03 -17.24 5.77
N THR A 199 15.04 -18.00 5.46
CA THR A 199 15.84 -17.84 4.23
C THR A 199 15.06 -18.37 3.04
N GLY A 200 15.12 -17.68 1.90
CA GLY A 200 14.45 -18.12 0.66
C GLY A 200 12.95 -17.91 0.60
N LEU A 201 12.37 -17.11 1.53
CA LEU A 201 10.95 -16.78 1.52
C LEU A 201 10.76 -15.26 1.37
N SER A 202 10.69 -14.84 0.15
CA SER A 202 10.50 -13.44 -0.24
C SER A 202 9.18 -13.26 -1.00
N PHE A 203 8.68 -12.01 -1.01
CA PHE A 203 7.40 -11.69 -1.62
C PHE A 203 7.49 -10.45 -2.50
N ALA A 204 6.71 -10.45 -3.59
CA ALA A 204 6.49 -9.29 -4.43
C ALA A 204 4.98 -9.05 -4.65
N VAL A 205 4.61 -7.80 -4.82
CA VAL A 205 3.27 -7.42 -5.25
C VAL A 205 3.17 -7.65 -6.76
N PRO A 206 2.15 -8.38 -7.27
CA PRO A 206 2.03 -8.64 -8.70
C PRO A 206 1.90 -7.35 -9.52
N ALA A 207 2.64 -7.24 -10.63
CA ALA A 207 2.65 -6.06 -11.50
C ALA A 207 1.27 -5.73 -12.08
N LYS A 208 0.43 -6.74 -12.35
CA LYS A 208 -0.94 -6.53 -12.85
C LYS A 208 -1.79 -5.63 -11.95
N LYS A 209 -1.50 -5.56 -10.62
CA LYS A 209 -2.18 -4.64 -9.69
C LYS A 209 -1.79 -3.18 -9.97
N ALA A 210 -0.52 -2.95 -10.26
CA ALA A 210 -0.05 -1.63 -10.64
C ALA A 210 -0.61 -1.20 -12.00
N CYS A 211 -0.72 -2.12 -12.96
CA CYS A 211 -1.31 -1.83 -14.27
C CYS A 211 -2.74 -1.28 -14.14
N ILE A 212 -3.60 -1.96 -13.37
CA ILE A 212 -4.99 -1.51 -13.14
C ILE A 212 -5.05 -0.12 -12.51
N ILE A 213 -4.16 0.16 -11.54
CA ILE A 213 -4.08 1.48 -10.92
C ILE A 213 -3.64 2.54 -11.93
N ILE A 214 -2.64 2.24 -12.76
CA ILE A 214 -2.14 3.16 -13.80
C ILE A 214 -3.21 3.40 -14.87
N ASP A 215 -3.92 2.36 -15.31
CA ASP A 215 -4.98 2.46 -16.30
C ASP A 215 -6.10 3.37 -15.79
N LEU A 216 -6.54 3.19 -14.54
CA LEU A 216 -7.53 4.07 -13.91
C LEU A 216 -7.04 5.52 -13.80
N PHE A 217 -5.77 5.74 -13.51
CA PHE A 217 -5.17 7.06 -13.55
C PHE A 217 -5.20 7.68 -14.94
N ASN A 218 -4.91 6.90 -15.98
CA ASN A 218 -4.93 7.37 -17.36
C ASN A 218 -6.34 7.70 -17.84
N GLU A 219 -7.36 7.10 -17.21
CA GLU A 219 -8.78 7.36 -17.45
C GLU A 219 -9.37 8.45 -16.53
N ASP A 220 -8.55 9.17 -15.77
CA ASP A 220 -8.95 10.17 -14.76
C ASP A 220 -9.92 9.62 -13.69
N LYS A 221 -9.91 8.30 -13.46
CA LYS A 221 -10.71 7.63 -12.44
C LYS A 221 -9.94 7.54 -11.11
N ASN A 222 -10.68 7.55 -10.00
CA ASN A 222 -10.08 7.33 -8.69
C ASN A 222 -9.70 5.85 -8.52
N PRO A 223 -8.41 5.48 -8.43
CA PRO A 223 -7.97 4.10 -8.31
C PRO A 223 -8.02 3.56 -6.88
N SER A 224 -8.61 4.28 -5.94
CA SER A 224 -8.73 3.81 -4.55
C SER A 224 -9.63 2.59 -4.47
N PRO A 225 -9.37 1.67 -3.51
CA PRO A 225 -10.22 0.52 -3.28
C PRO A 225 -11.64 0.94 -2.89
N ILE A 226 -12.61 0.05 -3.12
CA ILE A 226 -13.98 0.24 -2.67
C ILE A 226 -14.09 -0.20 -1.21
N ASN A 227 -14.81 0.60 -0.43
CA ASN A 227 -15.12 0.27 0.95
C ASN A 227 -16.48 -0.44 1.01
N LEU A 228 -16.46 -1.73 1.29
CA LEU A 228 -17.68 -2.49 1.57
C LEU A 228 -17.87 -2.60 3.09
N PRO A 229 -19.12 -2.53 3.58
CA PRO A 229 -19.40 -2.63 5.03
C PRO A 229 -19.27 -4.07 5.57
N ILE A 230 -18.56 -4.92 4.86
CA ILE A 230 -18.46 -6.36 5.11
C ILE A 230 -17.03 -6.71 5.53
N ARG A 231 -16.90 -7.49 6.61
CA ARG A 231 -15.64 -8.12 6.98
C ARG A 231 -15.70 -9.60 6.59
N PHE A 232 -14.71 -10.03 5.83
CA PHE A 232 -14.52 -11.44 5.51
C PHE A 232 -13.65 -12.14 6.56
N ALA A 233 -13.80 -13.46 6.69
CA ALA A 233 -12.99 -14.26 7.60
C ALA A 233 -11.50 -14.22 7.18
N GLU A 234 -10.62 -14.03 8.15
CA GLU A 234 -9.16 -14.00 7.95
C GLU A 234 -8.53 -15.40 8.18
N ASP A 235 -9.27 -16.47 7.96
CA ASP A 235 -8.74 -17.82 8.15
C ASP A 235 -7.65 -18.08 7.10
N ARG A 236 -6.45 -18.41 7.58
CA ARG A 236 -5.27 -18.65 6.74
C ARG A 236 -5.32 -19.99 6.00
N GLU A 237 -6.15 -20.90 6.47
CA GLU A 237 -6.32 -22.26 5.95
C GLU A 237 -7.67 -22.45 5.23
N ALA A 238 -8.56 -21.44 5.28
CA ALA A 238 -9.86 -21.52 4.65
C ALA A 238 -9.73 -21.55 3.12
N GLU A 239 -10.44 -22.48 2.50
CA GLU A 239 -10.66 -22.48 1.04
C GLU A 239 -11.59 -21.33 0.60
N ASP A 240 -12.34 -20.73 1.55
CA ASP A 240 -13.32 -19.67 1.31
C ASP A 240 -12.90 -18.35 1.95
N TYR A 241 -12.13 -17.56 1.20
CA TYR A 241 -11.64 -16.23 1.61
C TYR A 241 -12.72 -15.14 1.62
N LEU A 242 -13.93 -15.41 1.11
CA LEU A 242 -15.00 -14.42 0.98
C LEU A 242 -16.19 -14.74 1.90
N LYS A 243 -15.97 -15.54 2.94
CA LYS A 243 -16.97 -15.86 3.97
C LYS A 243 -17.15 -14.66 4.91
N VAL A 244 -18.39 -14.19 5.04
CA VAL A 244 -18.76 -13.08 5.90
C VAL A 244 -18.58 -13.44 7.37
N SER A 245 -17.71 -12.71 8.08
CA SER A 245 -17.46 -12.89 9.51
C SER A 245 -18.21 -11.86 10.37
N SER A 246 -18.35 -10.63 9.88
CA SER A 246 -19.06 -9.55 10.57
C SER A 246 -19.33 -8.38 9.63
N PHE A 247 -20.08 -7.40 10.14
CA PHE A 247 -20.32 -6.12 9.46
C PHE A 247 -19.71 -4.97 10.24
N TYR A 248 -19.39 -3.89 9.54
CA TYR A 248 -18.85 -2.69 10.16
C TYR A 248 -19.95 -1.78 10.73
N TYR A 249 -21.20 -1.82 10.19
CA TYR A 249 -22.35 -1.08 10.71
C TYR A 249 -23.67 -1.83 10.42
N LYS A 250 -24.74 -1.49 11.15
CA LYS A 250 -26.07 -2.06 10.94
C LYS A 250 -26.68 -1.53 9.64
N GLY A 251 -27.17 -2.40 8.79
CA GLY A 251 -27.92 -1.96 7.60
C GLY A 251 -28.07 -2.98 6.50
N GLU A 252 -27.26 -4.03 6.49
CA GLU A 252 -27.32 -5.05 5.44
C GLU A 252 -27.89 -6.37 6.02
N ASN A 253 -28.95 -6.89 5.37
CA ASN A 253 -29.54 -8.18 5.72
C ASN A 253 -28.71 -9.39 5.21
N ILE A 254 -27.41 -9.19 4.98
CA ILE A 254 -26.51 -10.26 4.56
C ILE A 254 -26.23 -11.15 5.78
N GLU A 255 -26.37 -12.44 5.61
CA GLU A 255 -26.21 -13.40 6.71
C GLU A 255 -24.73 -13.67 7.03
N ILE A 256 -24.33 -13.56 8.30
CA ILE A 256 -23.01 -14.01 8.75
C ILE A 256 -22.82 -15.50 8.43
N GLY A 257 -21.62 -15.85 7.96
CA GLY A 257 -21.28 -17.20 7.51
C GLY A 257 -21.69 -17.50 6.07
N SER A 258 -22.34 -16.55 5.35
CA SER A 258 -22.51 -16.65 3.89
C SER A 258 -21.23 -16.30 3.15
N SER A 259 -21.05 -16.84 1.95
CA SER A 259 -19.88 -16.61 1.09
C SER A 259 -20.25 -15.78 -0.12
N LEU A 260 -19.52 -14.70 -0.36
CA LEU A 260 -19.66 -13.90 -1.59
C LEU A 260 -19.07 -14.70 -2.76
N ILE A 261 -19.91 -15.06 -3.74
CA ILE A 261 -19.53 -15.92 -4.86
C ILE A 261 -19.49 -15.22 -6.20
N ALA A 262 -20.16 -14.07 -6.34
CA ALA A 262 -20.14 -13.29 -7.57
C ALA A 262 -20.41 -11.80 -7.30
N VAL A 263 -19.90 -10.96 -8.20
CA VAL A 263 -20.14 -9.51 -8.27
C VAL A 263 -20.57 -9.19 -9.70
N ASN A 264 -21.76 -8.56 -9.87
CA ASN A 264 -22.34 -8.26 -11.18
C ASN A 264 -22.30 -9.49 -12.11
N ASP A 265 -22.69 -10.65 -11.58
CA ASP A 265 -22.72 -11.95 -12.23
C ASP A 265 -21.34 -12.54 -12.62
N ILE A 266 -20.25 -11.86 -12.30
CA ILE A 266 -18.88 -12.36 -12.48
C ILE A 266 -18.48 -13.15 -11.22
N LYS A 267 -18.19 -14.44 -11.38
CA LYS A 267 -17.73 -15.30 -10.28
C LYS A 267 -16.39 -14.84 -9.74
N ILE A 268 -16.26 -14.82 -8.42
CA ILE A 268 -15.03 -14.48 -7.70
C ILE A 268 -14.74 -15.50 -6.62
N LYS A 269 -13.45 -15.63 -6.25
CA LYS A 269 -12.95 -16.55 -5.23
C LYS A 269 -12.11 -15.86 -4.16
N THR A 270 -11.59 -14.66 -4.44
CA THR A 270 -10.65 -13.98 -3.54
C THR A 270 -11.03 -12.52 -3.33
N PRO A 271 -10.67 -11.93 -2.16
CA PRO A 271 -10.82 -10.50 -1.92
C PRO A 271 -10.08 -9.63 -2.93
N SER A 272 -9.01 -10.14 -3.53
CA SER A 272 -8.30 -9.42 -4.60
C SER A 272 -9.11 -9.34 -5.88
N GLU A 273 -9.80 -10.42 -6.28
CA GLU A 273 -10.70 -10.38 -7.44
C GLU A 273 -11.86 -9.43 -7.20
N LEU A 274 -12.42 -9.43 -5.99
CA LEU A 274 -13.44 -8.47 -5.58
C LEU A 274 -12.94 -7.02 -5.71
N ASP A 275 -11.75 -6.71 -5.15
CA ASP A 275 -11.15 -5.37 -5.25
C ASP A 275 -10.94 -4.95 -6.72
N PHE A 276 -10.43 -5.85 -7.57
CA PHE A 276 -10.21 -5.56 -8.98
C PHE A 276 -11.48 -5.31 -9.77
N LEU A 277 -12.54 -6.08 -9.51
CA LEU A 277 -13.80 -5.89 -10.21
C LEU A 277 -14.50 -4.59 -9.85
N LEU A 278 -14.33 -4.12 -8.62
CA LEU A 278 -15.00 -2.92 -8.12
C LEU A 278 -14.15 -1.66 -8.20
N ARG A 279 -12.82 -1.78 -8.23
CA ARG A 279 -11.90 -0.64 -8.21
C ARG A 279 -12.19 0.33 -9.36
N GLY A 280 -12.24 1.62 -9.04
CA GLY A 280 -12.57 2.69 -10.00
C GLY A 280 -14.04 2.78 -10.42
N LYS A 281 -14.92 1.94 -9.85
CA LYS A 281 -16.34 1.97 -10.12
C LYS A 281 -17.11 2.76 -9.07
N THR A 282 -18.26 3.30 -9.48
CA THR A 282 -19.22 4.00 -8.63
C THR A 282 -20.63 3.56 -8.98
N GLY A 283 -21.60 3.83 -8.11
CA GLY A 283 -22.99 3.49 -8.32
C GLY A 283 -23.39 2.20 -7.63
N GLU A 284 -24.29 1.42 -8.23
CA GLU A 284 -24.79 0.19 -7.64
C GLU A 284 -24.00 -1.04 -8.10
N ALA A 285 -23.72 -1.97 -7.19
CA ALA A 285 -23.15 -3.27 -7.48
C ALA A 285 -24.05 -4.38 -6.92
N LYS A 286 -24.28 -5.42 -7.73
CA LYS A 286 -24.97 -6.64 -7.34
C LYS A 286 -23.97 -7.62 -6.72
N LEU A 287 -24.16 -7.96 -5.45
CA LEU A 287 -23.37 -8.93 -4.71
C LEU A 287 -24.19 -10.21 -4.54
N THR A 288 -23.68 -11.34 -5.02
CA THR A 288 -24.35 -12.66 -4.91
C THR A 288 -23.69 -13.48 -3.81
N PHE A 289 -24.46 -13.78 -2.76
CA PHE A 289 -24.00 -14.58 -1.63
C PHE A 289 -24.65 -15.97 -1.64
N LYS A 290 -23.89 -16.97 -1.20
CA LYS A 290 -24.35 -18.35 -1.01
C LYS A 290 -24.21 -18.75 0.44
N LYS A 291 -25.27 -19.35 1.01
CA LYS A 291 -25.25 -20.04 2.31
C LYS A 291 -25.97 -21.37 2.18
N ASN A 292 -25.27 -22.46 2.44
CA ASN A 292 -25.76 -23.81 2.18
C ASN A 292 -26.21 -23.96 0.71
N LEU A 293 -27.49 -24.31 0.49
CA LEU A 293 -28.08 -24.44 -0.86
C LEU A 293 -28.78 -23.18 -1.36
N THR A 294 -28.83 -22.13 -0.54
CA THR A 294 -29.55 -20.88 -0.86
C THR A 294 -28.61 -19.82 -1.42
N THR A 295 -29.03 -19.13 -2.46
CA THR A 295 -28.34 -17.98 -3.07
C THR A 295 -29.21 -16.75 -2.96
N LYS A 296 -28.64 -15.63 -2.49
CA LYS A 296 -29.33 -14.33 -2.38
C LYS A 296 -28.51 -13.24 -3.03
N ASN A 297 -29.19 -12.28 -3.66
CA ASN A 297 -28.57 -11.11 -4.25
C ASN A 297 -28.82 -9.89 -3.36
N TYR A 298 -27.79 -9.05 -3.23
CA TYR A 298 -27.84 -7.77 -2.53
C TYR A 298 -27.32 -6.68 -3.45
N TYR A 299 -27.95 -5.53 -3.43
CA TYR A 299 -27.56 -4.37 -4.23
C TYR A 299 -27.00 -3.31 -3.29
N VAL A 300 -25.74 -2.99 -3.46
CA VAL A 300 -25.00 -2.08 -2.57
C VAL A 300 -24.48 -0.89 -3.37
N THR A 301 -24.61 0.31 -2.81
CA THR A 301 -23.98 1.50 -3.40
C THR A 301 -22.49 1.47 -3.12
N ILE A 302 -21.69 1.51 -4.17
CA ILE A 302 -20.25 1.51 -4.11
C ILE A 302 -19.67 2.88 -4.49
N LYS A 303 -18.62 3.26 -3.78
CA LYS A 303 -17.79 4.41 -4.10
C LYS A 303 -16.34 4.14 -3.68
N PRO A 304 -15.34 4.68 -4.41
CA PRO A 304 -13.95 4.59 -3.98
C PRO A 304 -13.73 5.24 -2.61
N GLU A 305 -12.81 4.69 -1.84
CA GLU A 305 -12.34 5.34 -0.61
C GLU A 305 -11.68 6.69 -0.93
N GLU A 306 -11.67 7.56 0.06
CA GLU A 306 -10.86 8.78 0.01
C GLU A 306 -9.39 8.42 -0.17
N LYS A 307 -8.71 9.10 -1.11
CA LYS A 307 -7.26 8.92 -1.28
C LYS A 307 -6.56 9.32 0.02
N ILE A 308 -5.68 8.48 0.52
CA ILE A 308 -4.98 8.74 1.79
C ILE A 308 -4.21 10.07 1.78
N LEU A 309 -3.74 10.50 0.62
CA LEU A 309 -3.04 11.78 0.45
C LEU A 309 -3.97 13.00 0.51
N ASP A 310 -5.28 12.82 0.30
CA ASP A 310 -6.29 13.88 0.38
C ASP A 310 -6.87 14.01 1.80
N ARG A 311 -6.53 13.08 2.70
CA ARG A 311 -7.00 13.06 4.08
C ARG A 311 -6.62 14.36 4.80
N LYS A 312 -7.65 15.04 5.34
CA LYS A 312 -7.47 16.21 6.18
C LYS A 312 -7.11 15.79 7.60
N TYR A 313 -6.19 16.50 8.22
CA TYR A 313 -5.79 16.24 9.60
C TYR A 313 -5.45 17.53 10.35
N LEU A 314 -5.58 17.45 11.67
CA LEU A 314 -5.12 18.45 12.61
C LEU A 314 -3.83 17.93 13.26
N TYR A 315 -2.78 18.73 13.24
CA TYR A 315 -1.61 18.54 14.09
C TYR A 315 -1.79 19.39 15.35
N LEU A 316 -1.77 18.76 16.52
CA LEU A 316 -2.02 19.38 17.81
C LEU A 316 -0.94 18.95 18.81
N SER A 317 0.06 19.81 19.03
CA SER A 317 1.14 19.63 20.02
C SER A 317 1.82 18.25 19.98
N GLY A 318 1.95 17.67 18.77
CA GLY A 318 2.52 16.35 18.55
C GLY A 318 1.51 15.26 18.21
N ALA A 319 0.22 15.45 18.48
CA ALA A 319 -0.81 14.49 18.06
C ALA A 319 -1.31 14.79 16.65
N ILE A 320 -1.47 13.73 15.84
CA ILE A 320 -2.05 13.80 14.50
C ILE A 320 -3.46 13.23 14.56
N ILE A 321 -4.44 14.07 14.30
CA ILE A 321 -5.86 13.76 14.46
C ILE A 321 -6.57 13.91 13.12
N SER A 322 -7.32 12.91 12.71
CA SER A 322 -8.23 13.01 11.56
C SER A 322 -9.50 12.19 11.79
N ARG A 323 -10.49 12.32 10.89
CA ARG A 323 -11.62 11.40 10.92
C ARG A 323 -11.13 9.96 10.66
N ASP A 324 -11.67 9.02 11.43
CA ASP A 324 -11.40 7.60 11.22
C ASP A 324 -11.99 7.16 9.88
N SER A 325 -11.14 6.82 8.91
CA SER A 325 -11.55 6.42 7.56
C SER A 325 -11.97 4.95 7.47
N ARG A 326 -11.94 4.21 8.59
CA ARG A 326 -12.34 2.80 8.58
C ARG A 326 -13.85 2.69 8.33
N ALA A 327 -14.25 1.65 7.59
CA ALA A 327 -15.65 1.34 7.29
C ALA A 327 -16.53 1.00 8.51
N MET A 328 -15.96 1.05 9.71
CA MET A 328 -16.64 0.68 10.96
C MET A 328 -17.77 1.64 11.36
N TYR A 329 -17.82 2.82 10.76
CA TYR A 329 -18.74 3.87 11.15
C TYR A 329 -19.49 4.42 9.96
N ASP A 330 -20.77 4.78 10.16
CA ASP A 330 -21.50 5.66 9.26
C ASP A 330 -20.70 6.95 9.07
N GLU A 331 -20.71 7.53 7.86
CA GLU A 331 -19.94 8.75 7.55
C GLU A 331 -20.24 9.91 8.49
N LYS A 332 -21.47 9.97 9.03
CA LYS A 332 -21.90 11.00 9.99
C LYS A 332 -21.37 10.77 11.42
N GLU A 333 -21.01 9.51 11.74
CA GLU A 333 -20.60 9.11 13.09
C GLU A 333 -19.10 8.78 13.20
N LYS A 334 -18.32 9.00 12.10
CA LYS A 334 -16.87 8.74 12.12
C LYS A 334 -16.17 9.58 13.19
N PRO A 335 -15.65 8.96 14.26
CA PRO A 335 -14.97 9.68 15.32
C PRO A 335 -13.62 10.25 14.86
N PHE A 336 -13.06 11.16 15.63
CA PHE A 336 -11.72 11.69 15.39
C PHE A 336 -10.68 10.76 16.01
N LEU A 337 -9.89 10.12 15.16
CA LEU A 337 -8.83 9.19 15.55
C LEU A 337 -7.53 9.95 15.78
N ILE A 338 -6.84 9.65 16.87
CA ILE A 338 -5.45 10.01 17.08
C ILE A 338 -4.60 8.97 16.32
N HIS A 339 -4.07 9.35 15.17
CA HIS A 339 -3.29 8.44 14.30
C HIS A 339 -1.93 8.11 14.87
N SER A 340 -1.26 9.12 15.36
CA SER A 340 0.06 9.00 16.00
C SER A 340 0.28 10.15 16.98
N VAL A 341 1.16 9.91 17.90
CA VAL A 341 1.72 10.92 18.82
C VAL A 341 3.23 10.88 18.60
N VAL A 342 3.83 12.02 18.41
CA VAL A 342 5.27 12.15 18.14
C VAL A 342 6.02 12.16 19.47
N ASP A 343 7.05 11.34 19.57
CA ASP A 343 7.88 11.21 20.77
C ASP A 343 8.53 12.55 21.16
N GLY A 344 8.59 12.84 22.45
CA GLY A 344 9.17 14.06 23.03
C GLY A 344 8.28 15.30 22.91
N THR A 345 7.01 15.17 22.49
CA THR A 345 6.09 16.30 22.36
C THR A 345 5.16 16.43 23.57
N GLU A 346 4.52 17.61 23.69
CA GLU A 346 3.54 17.87 24.76
C GLU A 346 2.38 16.86 24.75
N ALA A 347 1.98 16.37 23.58
CA ALA A 347 0.93 15.36 23.45
C ALA A 347 1.36 14.02 24.08
N GLU A 348 2.61 13.59 23.88
CA GLU A 348 3.14 12.39 24.51
C GLU A 348 3.30 12.57 26.01
N LEU A 349 3.92 13.68 26.45
CA LEU A 349 4.12 14.00 27.87
C LEU A 349 2.80 14.09 28.65
N ALA A 350 1.73 14.54 27.99
CA ALA A 350 0.40 14.58 28.54
C ALA A 350 -0.29 13.21 28.62
N GLY A 351 0.26 12.17 27.97
CA GLY A 351 -0.32 10.82 27.95
C GLY A 351 -1.39 10.62 26.88
N LEU A 352 -1.37 11.39 25.79
CA LEU A 352 -2.18 11.06 24.61
C LEU A 352 -1.59 9.82 23.91
N TRP A 353 -2.47 8.90 23.54
CA TRP A 353 -2.07 7.65 22.89
C TRP A 353 -2.63 7.54 21.47
N GLN A 354 -1.81 6.99 20.60
CA GLN A 354 -2.24 6.62 19.26
C GLN A 354 -3.35 5.55 19.30
N HIS A 355 -4.23 5.56 18.30
CA HIS A 355 -5.38 4.66 18.15
C HIS A 355 -6.55 4.93 19.12
N CYS A 356 -6.50 5.99 19.88
CA CYS A 356 -7.62 6.48 20.66
C CYS A 356 -8.48 7.45 19.85
N TRP A 357 -9.75 7.60 20.23
CA TRP A 357 -10.66 8.57 19.64
C TRP A 357 -10.85 9.75 20.57
N VAL A 358 -10.86 10.95 19.99
CA VAL A 358 -11.21 12.18 20.72
C VAL A 358 -12.73 12.23 20.90
N LYS A 359 -13.19 12.20 22.14
CA LYS A 359 -14.61 12.33 22.51
C LYS A 359 -15.02 13.78 22.73
N SER A 360 -14.22 14.52 23.51
CA SER A 360 -14.47 15.93 23.73
C SER A 360 -13.18 16.71 23.93
N VAL A 361 -13.25 18.01 23.66
CA VAL A 361 -12.21 18.99 23.93
C VAL A 361 -12.82 20.09 24.79
N ASN A 362 -12.28 20.32 26.00
CA ASN A 362 -12.84 21.25 27.00
C ASN A 362 -14.34 21.01 27.29
N GLY A 363 -14.75 19.73 27.32
CA GLY A 363 -16.13 19.31 27.56
C GLY A 363 -17.06 19.40 26.34
N VAL A 364 -16.58 19.90 25.18
CA VAL A 364 -17.38 20.03 23.96
C VAL A 364 -17.07 18.83 23.04
N GLU A 365 -18.09 18.12 22.58
CA GLU A 365 -17.96 17.06 21.56
C GLU A 365 -17.84 17.71 20.17
N PRO A 366 -16.65 17.59 19.52
CA PRO A 366 -16.41 18.30 18.26
C PRO A 366 -17.07 17.58 17.08
N LYS A 367 -17.64 18.34 16.16
CA LYS A 367 -18.25 17.83 14.92
C LYS A 367 -17.31 17.90 13.70
N SER A 368 -16.22 18.65 13.81
CA SER A 368 -15.23 18.82 12.73
C SER A 368 -13.84 19.07 13.28
N LEU A 369 -12.80 18.80 12.45
CA LEU A 369 -11.41 19.16 12.78
C LEU A 369 -11.23 20.67 12.95
N ILE A 370 -11.98 21.46 12.19
CA ILE A 370 -11.97 22.93 12.31
C ILE A 370 -12.52 23.35 13.66
N GLU A 371 -13.56 22.69 14.16
CA GLU A 371 -14.09 22.94 15.49
C GLU A 371 -13.09 22.57 16.60
N ILE A 372 -12.42 21.41 16.48
CA ILE A 372 -11.31 21.07 17.38
C ILE A 372 -10.29 22.21 17.39
N LYS A 373 -9.85 22.66 16.20
CA LYS A 373 -8.91 23.77 16.09
C LYS A 373 -9.41 25.04 16.79
N LYS A 374 -10.67 25.45 16.57
CA LYS A 374 -11.27 26.62 17.22
C LYS A 374 -11.31 26.49 18.75
N LEU A 375 -11.62 25.30 19.27
CA LEU A 375 -11.62 25.01 20.70
C LEU A 375 -10.22 25.10 21.34
N THR A 376 -9.16 25.03 20.52
CA THR A 376 -7.76 25.12 20.95
C THR A 376 -7.19 26.53 20.85
N GLU A 377 -7.77 27.41 20.02
CA GLU A 377 -7.25 28.77 19.76
C GLU A 377 -7.20 29.61 21.04
N GLY A 378 -6.04 30.26 21.27
CA GLY A 378 -5.82 31.12 22.44
C GLY A 378 -5.74 30.39 23.78
N LYS A 379 -5.78 29.07 23.81
CA LYS A 379 -5.67 28.28 25.05
C LYS A 379 -4.24 27.86 25.32
N LYS A 380 -3.80 27.96 26.56
CA LYS A 380 -2.50 27.42 27.03
C LYS A 380 -2.59 25.96 27.45
N SER A 381 -3.79 25.48 27.77
CA SER A 381 -4.04 24.11 28.19
C SER A 381 -5.45 23.68 27.77
N LEU A 382 -5.59 22.42 27.41
CA LEU A 382 -6.83 21.77 26.95
C LEU A 382 -7.12 20.55 27.81
N GLY A 383 -8.41 20.37 28.15
CA GLY A 383 -8.93 19.10 28.67
C GLY A 383 -9.41 18.25 27.47
N ILE A 384 -8.79 17.12 27.23
CA ILE A 384 -9.16 16.21 26.14
C ILE A 384 -9.67 14.91 26.76
N MET A 385 -10.91 14.54 26.44
CA MET A 385 -11.45 13.21 26.76
C MET A 385 -11.22 12.31 25.55
N THR A 386 -10.54 11.21 25.78
CA THR A 386 -10.28 10.21 24.73
C THR A 386 -10.93 8.88 25.10
N ARG A 387 -11.28 8.08 24.10
CA ARG A 387 -11.71 6.68 24.24
C ARG A 387 -10.70 5.78 23.58
N CYS A 388 -10.13 4.83 24.31
CA CYS A 388 -9.12 3.92 23.84
C CYS A 388 -9.57 2.46 24.08
N TYR A 389 -9.03 1.52 23.31
CA TYR A 389 -9.12 0.10 23.69
C TYR A 389 -8.27 -0.14 24.92
N ALA A 390 -8.79 -0.88 25.91
CA ALA A 390 -8.09 -1.21 27.15
C ALA A 390 -6.80 -2.00 26.89
N SER A 391 -6.79 -2.85 25.86
CA SER A 391 -5.58 -3.49 25.33
C SER A 391 -5.67 -3.68 23.80
N ARG A 392 -4.56 -4.09 23.16
CA ARG A 392 -4.54 -4.34 21.70
C ARG A 392 -5.47 -5.48 21.24
N ASN A 393 -5.88 -6.35 22.16
CA ASN A 393 -6.72 -7.51 21.88
C ASN A 393 -8.14 -7.38 22.44
N ASP A 394 -8.44 -6.25 23.10
CA ASP A 394 -9.72 -6.08 23.78
C ASP A 394 -10.80 -5.48 22.88
N ILE A 395 -12.04 -5.91 23.15
CA ILE A 395 -13.26 -5.29 22.65
C ILE A 395 -13.71 -4.16 23.60
N ILE A 396 -13.16 -4.13 24.82
CA ILE A 396 -13.49 -3.17 25.87
C ILE A 396 -12.76 -1.86 25.59
N THR A 397 -13.52 -0.75 25.62
CA THR A 397 -12.98 0.61 25.51
C THR A 397 -13.12 1.34 26.84
N GLU A 398 -12.13 2.14 27.19
CA GLU A 398 -12.10 2.98 28.38
C GLU A 398 -11.93 4.45 27.99
N ASP A 399 -12.50 5.34 28.81
CA ASP A 399 -12.40 6.78 28.64
C ASP A 399 -11.28 7.33 29.51
N PHE A 400 -10.38 8.12 28.93
CA PHE A 400 -9.26 8.76 29.59
C PHE A 400 -9.33 10.28 29.46
N PHE A 401 -9.14 10.99 30.57
CA PHE A 401 -9.01 12.44 30.56
C PHE A 401 -7.54 12.83 30.53
N VAL A 402 -7.17 13.69 29.59
CA VAL A 402 -5.82 14.18 29.40
C VAL A 402 -5.82 15.70 29.47
N LYS A 403 -4.89 16.27 30.24
CA LYS A 403 -4.62 17.72 30.24
C LYS A 403 -3.40 17.98 29.36
N LEU A 404 -3.63 18.57 28.19
CA LEU A 404 -2.61 18.87 27.18
C LEU A 404 -2.19 20.34 27.28
N ASN A 405 -0.90 20.61 27.43
CA ASN A 405 -0.34 21.94 27.21
C ASN A 405 -0.22 22.25 25.73
N VAL A 406 -0.53 23.47 25.35
CA VAL A 406 -0.60 23.86 23.94
C VAL A 406 0.27 25.08 23.68
N LYS A 407 1.12 24.99 22.66
CA LYS A 407 1.83 26.11 22.09
C LYS A 407 1.15 26.48 20.77
N SER A 408 0.84 27.75 20.56
CA SER A 408 0.06 28.23 19.40
C SER A 408 0.69 27.86 18.04
N GLU A 409 2.01 27.83 17.96
CA GLU A 409 2.79 27.43 16.79
C GLU A 409 2.74 25.91 16.46
N GLU A 410 2.25 25.10 17.39
CA GLU A 410 2.12 23.64 17.25
C GLU A 410 0.72 23.19 16.79
N ILE A 411 -0.14 24.12 16.37
CA ILE A 411 -1.49 23.82 15.87
C ILE A 411 -1.54 24.12 14.38
N SER A 412 -1.69 23.09 13.55
CA SER A 412 -1.83 23.27 12.10
C SER A 412 -2.89 22.33 11.51
N TYR A 413 -3.70 22.87 10.59
CA TYR A 413 -4.70 22.12 9.82
C TYR A 413 -4.18 21.93 8.38
N HIS A 414 -4.24 20.68 7.89
CA HIS A 414 -3.69 20.28 6.59
C HIS A 414 -4.69 19.56 5.72
#